data_68cd6b0e8bb9ee5c51cd8e954b661a91
#
_entry.id   68cd6b0e8bb9ee5c51cd8e954b661a91
#
_cell.length_a   1.000
_cell.length_b   1.000
_cell.length_c   1.000
_cell.angle_alpha   90.00
_cell.angle_beta   90.00
_cell.angle_gamma   90.00
#
_symmetry.space_group_name_H-M   'P 1'
#
loop_
_entity.id
_entity.type
_entity.pdbx_description
1 polymer ?
#
loop_
_entity_poly.entity_id
_entity_poly.type
_entity_poly.pdbx_seq_one_letter_code
_entity_poly.pdbx_strand_id
1 'polypeptide(L)'
;MERIDVSVLMAVYKKDNPAFLRESLESIFTQTVEAGEVILLEDGPLTEALYEVIKSYQSKYPALRVVAYPMNRGLGKTLNDGLQLCKYDIVARMDADDICKSNRFETEYNWLKAHEDYDVIGSWVDEFTKDKTQVRSIRKVPEQYEDIKKYARYRCPVNHPTVMYRKAAVQAVGGYLTEYFPEDYFLWLRMLKNGCKFHNIQQSLLWFRYSEATVAKRGGWSYACDEVRILVRMLKMGYIPFHIFCQSVVIRFTTRIMPLPIRQRLYNLIRKT
;
A
#
# COMPACT_ATOMS: atom_id res chain seq x y z
N MET A 1 -20.88 4.42 -17.52
CA MET A 1 -20.16 3.49 -16.61
C MET A 1 -20.83 3.62 -15.24
N GLU A 2 -21.02 2.53 -14.53
CA GLU A 2 -21.60 2.57 -13.19
C GLU A 2 -20.62 3.28 -12.23
N ARG A 3 -21.15 4.16 -11.36
CA ARG A 3 -20.37 4.89 -10.37
C ARG A 3 -20.57 4.27 -8.99
N ILE A 4 -19.47 4.00 -8.29
CA ILE A 4 -19.48 3.39 -6.96
C ILE A 4 -19.05 4.41 -5.88
N ASP A 5 -19.55 4.23 -4.65
CA ASP A 5 -19.27 5.08 -3.49
C ASP A 5 -17.91 4.77 -2.87
N VAL A 6 -16.84 5.07 -3.62
CA VAL A 6 -15.45 4.85 -3.25
C VAL A 6 -14.65 6.14 -3.44
N SER A 7 -13.83 6.49 -2.44
CA SER A 7 -12.77 7.49 -2.55
C SER A 7 -11.45 6.81 -2.86
N VAL A 8 -10.84 7.11 -4.00
CA VAL A 8 -9.45 6.68 -4.27
C VAL A 8 -8.50 7.66 -3.60
N LEU A 9 -7.59 7.14 -2.77
CA LEU A 9 -6.60 7.93 -2.03
C LEU A 9 -5.19 7.64 -2.55
N MET A 10 -4.56 8.66 -3.11
CA MET A 10 -3.23 8.61 -3.73
C MET A 10 -2.37 9.79 -3.26
N ALA A 11 -1.06 9.57 -3.11
CA ALA A 11 -0.10 10.62 -2.85
C ALA A 11 1.00 10.63 -3.92
N VAL A 12 1.50 11.81 -4.25
CA VAL A 12 2.60 12.05 -5.19
C VAL A 12 3.60 13.02 -4.57
N TYR A 13 4.90 12.83 -4.85
CA TYR A 13 5.95 13.71 -4.38
C TYR A 13 7.01 13.98 -5.47
N LYS A 14 7.90 14.95 -5.26
CA LYS A 14 8.85 15.47 -6.27
C LYS A 14 9.78 14.44 -6.94
N LYS A 15 9.97 13.24 -6.34
CA LYS A 15 10.84 12.20 -6.92
C LYS A 15 10.07 11.15 -7.72
N ASP A 16 8.75 11.25 -7.78
CA ASP A 16 7.96 10.34 -8.61
C ASP A 16 8.18 10.62 -10.09
N ASN A 17 7.99 9.58 -10.90
CA ASN A 17 8.18 9.67 -12.34
C ASN A 17 6.87 10.12 -13.01
N PRO A 18 6.87 11.22 -13.80
CA PRO A 18 5.66 11.70 -14.46
C PRO A 18 5.00 10.69 -15.40
N ALA A 19 5.80 9.85 -16.08
CA ALA A 19 5.25 8.81 -16.96
C ALA A 19 4.52 7.72 -16.13
N PHE A 20 5.05 7.36 -14.97
CA PHE A 20 4.41 6.37 -14.08
C PHE A 20 3.15 6.92 -13.46
N LEU A 21 3.17 8.19 -13.01
CA LEU A 21 1.97 8.86 -12.53
C LEU A 21 0.87 8.89 -13.59
N ARG A 22 1.21 9.15 -14.86
CA ARG A 22 0.27 9.10 -15.99
C ARG A 22 -0.35 7.71 -16.14
N GLU A 23 0.45 6.66 -16.13
CA GLU A 23 -0.04 5.28 -16.25
C GLU A 23 -0.93 4.90 -15.05
N SER A 24 -0.56 5.33 -13.85
CA SER A 24 -1.32 5.09 -12.62
C SER A 24 -2.69 5.79 -12.70
N LEU A 25 -2.74 7.08 -13.01
CA LEU A 25 -3.98 7.83 -13.15
C LEU A 25 -4.86 7.27 -14.27
N GLU A 26 -4.29 6.93 -15.44
CA GLU A 26 -5.05 6.29 -16.51
C GLU A 26 -5.71 5.01 -16.05
N SER A 27 -5.00 4.18 -15.29
CA SER A 27 -5.53 2.92 -14.78
C SER A 27 -6.68 3.09 -13.77
N ILE A 28 -6.70 4.21 -13.04
CA ILE A 28 -7.78 4.56 -12.12
C ILE A 28 -9.04 4.99 -12.90
N PHE A 29 -8.87 5.77 -13.97
CA PHE A 29 -9.98 6.31 -14.75
C PHE A 29 -10.49 5.40 -15.88
N THR A 30 -9.84 4.23 -16.08
CA THR A 30 -10.25 3.22 -17.09
C THR A 30 -10.72 1.91 -16.45
N GLN A 31 -11.21 1.98 -15.22
CA GLN A 31 -11.80 0.83 -14.52
C GLN A 31 -13.16 0.43 -15.14
N THR A 32 -13.64 -0.79 -14.86
CA THR A 32 -15.00 -1.25 -15.25
C THR A 32 -16.12 -0.47 -14.58
N VAL A 33 -15.84 0.13 -13.42
CA VAL A 33 -16.72 1.03 -12.68
C VAL A 33 -15.98 2.32 -12.31
N GLU A 34 -16.69 3.43 -12.18
CA GLU A 34 -16.10 4.73 -11.82
C GLU A 34 -16.08 4.91 -10.30
N ALA A 35 -14.92 5.28 -9.74
CA ALA A 35 -14.85 5.73 -8.36
C ALA A 35 -15.58 7.08 -8.19
N GLY A 36 -16.24 7.24 -7.05
CA GLY A 36 -16.99 8.46 -6.73
C GLY A 36 -16.13 9.72 -6.64
N GLU A 37 -14.86 9.58 -6.23
CA GLU A 37 -13.83 10.61 -6.25
C GLU A 37 -12.43 9.99 -6.27
N VAL A 38 -11.46 10.78 -6.74
CA VAL A 38 -10.03 10.49 -6.66
C VAL A 38 -9.36 11.67 -5.95
N ILE A 39 -8.75 11.42 -4.80
CA ILE A 39 -8.01 12.42 -4.04
C ILE A 39 -6.52 12.19 -4.27
N LEU A 40 -5.90 13.12 -4.99
CA LEU A 40 -4.45 13.15 -5.22
C LEU A 40 -3.83 14.20 -4.31
N LEU A 41 -2.92 13.74 -3.45
CA LEU A 41 -2.24 14.56 -2.47
C LEU A 41 -0.83 14.88 -2.97
N GLU A 42 -0.52 16.16 -3.15
CA GLU A 42 0.83 16.62 -3.46
C GLU A 42 1.63 16.77 -2.16
N ASP A 43 2.52 15.82 -1.88
CA ASP A 43 3.35 15.83 -0.67
C ASP A 43 4.56 16.77 -0.84
N GLY A 44 4.30 18.06 -0.76
CA GLY A 44 5.22 19.15 -1.02
C GLY A 44 5.30 19.56 -2.50
N PRO A 45 6.09 20.59 -2.82
CA PRO A 45 6.26 21.06 -4.18
C PRO A 45 6.74 19.98 -5.14
N LEU A 46 6.12 19.88 -6.31
CA LEU A 46 6.42 18.90 -7.35
C LEU A 46 7.32 19.48 -8.45
N THR A 47 7.70 18.65 -9.40
CA THR A 47 8.35 19.10 -10.64
C THR A 47 7.30 19.58 -11.64
N GLU A 48 7.70 20.46 -12.57
CA GLU A 48 6.80 20.99 -13.61
C GLU A 48 6.15 19.87 -14.41
N ALA A 49 6.93 18.84 -14.78
CA ALA A 49 6.43 17.68 -15.53
C ALA A 49 5.34 16.89 -14.75
N LEU A 50 5.42 16.82 -13.43
CA LEU A 50 4.35 16.22 -12.60
C LEU A 50 3.11 17.10 -12.58
N TYR A 51 3.27 18.42 -12.46
CA TYR A 51 2.15 19.37 -12.53
C TYR A 51 1.43 19.32 -13.87
N GLU A 52 2.15 19.21 -14.99
CA GLU A 52 1.57 19.05 -16.33
C GLU A 52 0.69 17.80 -16.42
N VAL A 53 1.17 16.65 -15.90
CA VAL A 53 0.37 15.42 -15.84
C VAL A 53 -0.89 15.65 -15.03
N ILE A 54 -0.77 16.16 -13.80
CA ILE A 54 -1.90 16.36 -12.89
C ILE A 54 -2.93 17.29 -13.53
N LYS A 55 -2.50 18.42 -14.08
CA LYS A 55 -3.37 19.41 -14.74
C LYS A 55 -4.13 18.80 -15.93
N SER A 56 -3.45 17.96 -16.72
CA SER A 56 -4.07 17.29 -17.87
C SER A 56 -5.21 16.35 -17.45
N TYR A 57 -5.06 15.65 -16.31
CA TYR A 57 -6.09 14.77 -15.78
C TYR A 57 -7.21 15.53 -15.06
N GLN A 58 -6.89 16.60 -14.33
CA GLN A 58 -7.92 17.47 -13.72
C GLN A 58 -8.86 18.09 -14.74
N SER A 59 -8.35 18.51 -15.90
CA SER A 59 -9.20 19.07 -16.96
C SER A 59 -10.08 18.01 -17.63
N LYS A 60 -9.68 16.75 -17.62
CA LYS A 60 -10.42 15.63 -18.25
C LYS A 60 -11.41 14.95 -17.29
N TYR A 61 -11.06 14.87 -16.01
CA TYR A 61 -11.80 14.09 -15.01
C TYR A 61 -12.21 14.95 -13.80
N PRO A 62 -13.46 15.45 -13.76
CA PRO A 62 -13.98 16.27 -12.65
C PRO A 62 -13.95 15.56 -11.28
N ALA A 63 -13.90 14.22 -11.28
CA ALA A 63 -13.76 13.42 -10.05
C ALA A 63 -12.36 13.52 -9.41
N LEU A 64 -11.35 14.06 -10.13
CA LEU A 64 -9.99 14.25 -9.59
C LEU A 64 -9.89 15.53 -8.78
N ARG A 65 -9.78 15.39 -7.48
CA ARG A 65 -9.51 16.45 -6.53
C ARG A 65 -8.04 16.43 -6.12
N VAL A 66 -7.34 17.53 -6.36
CA VAL A 66 -5.93 17.69 -5.96
C VAL A 66 -5.85 18.54 -4.70
N VAL A 67 -5.02 18.12 -3.75
CA VAL A 67 -4.74 18.83 -2.50
C VAL A 67 -3.24 18.97 -2.33
N ALA A 68 -2.73 20.19 -2.37
CA ALA A 68 -1.30 20.49 -2.26
C ALA A 68 -0.90 20.83 -0.83
N TYR A 69 0.24 20.29 -0.39
CA TYR A 69 0.87 20.65 0.87
C TYR A 69 2.13 21.49 0.62
N PRO A 70 2.44 22.48 1.49
CA PRO A 70 3.55 23.40 1.25
C PRO A 70 4.93 22.75 1.39
N MET A 71 5.02 21.58 2.04
CA MET A 71 6.28 20.85 2.23
C MET A 71 6.04 19.34 2.22
N ASN A 72 7.09 18.56 1.91
CA ASN A 72 7.04 17.11 2.03
C ASN A 72 6.98 16.72 3.52
N ARG A 73 5.97 15.92 3.86
CA ARG A 73 5.67 15.50 5.23
C ARG A 73 5.77 13.98 5.40
N GLY A 74 6.04 13.27 4.31
CA GLY A 74 6.11 11.82 4.24
C GLY A 74 4.76 11.15 4.02
N LEU A 75 4.81 9.96 3.42
CA LEU A 75 3.64 9.23 2.92
C LEU A 75 2.57 9.01 4.01
N GLY A 76 2.96 8.52 5.18
CA GLY A 76 2.01 8.20 6.25
C GLY A 76 1.19 9.40 6.70
N LYS A 77 1.84 10.56 6.94
CA LYS A 77 1.14 11.78 7.34
C LYS A 77 0.23 12.29 6.22
N THR A 78 0.72 12.30 5.01
CA THR A 78 -0.03 12.75 3.83
C THR A 78 -1.27 11.90 3.62
N LEU A 79 -1.15 10.57 3.68
CA LEU A 79 -2.30 9.66 3.60
C LEU A 79 -3.28 9.82 4.76
N ASN A 80 -2.78 10.06 5.98
CA ASN A 80 -3.64 10.25 7.15
C ASN A 80 -4.50 11.52 7.03
N ASP A 81 -3.91 12.62 6.58
CA ASP A 81 -4.64 13.86 6.36
C ASP A 81 -5.61 13.72 5.17
N GLY A 82 -5.19 13.03 4.09
CA GLY A 82 -6.04 12.74 2.94
C GLY A 82 -7.23 11.86 3.27
N LEU A 83 -7.07 10.92 4.20
CA LEU A 83 -8.18 10.08 4.67
C LEU A 83 -9.33 10.90 5.26
N GLN A 84 -9.02 12.01 5.94
CA GLN A 84 -10.04 12.91 6.49
C GLN A 84 -10.81 13.66 5.39
N LEU A 85 -10.19 13.84 4.23
CA LEU A 85 -10.78 14.53 3.09
C LEU A 85 -11.66 13.61 2.21
N CYS A 86 -11.54 12.29 2.38
CA CYS A 86 -12.34 11.30 1.66
C CYS A 86 -13.83 11.46 2.00
N LYS A 87 -14.66 11.58 0.97
CA LYS A 87 -16.11 11.74 1.11
C LYS A 87 -16.80 10.42 1.46
N TYR A 88 -16.35 9.33 0.84
CA TYR A 88 -17.01 8.03 0.96
C TYR A 88 -16.43 7.19 2.10
N ASP A 89 -17.24 6.27 2.62
CA ASP A 89 -16.87 5.38 3.71
C ASP A 89 -15.91 4.27 3.28
N ILE A 90 -15.89 3.94 2.01
CA ILE A 90 -14.95 2.99 1.43
C ILE A 90 -13.84 3.76 0.73
N VAL A 91 -12.60 3.42 1.07
CA VAL A 91 -11.40 4.08 0.52
C VAL A 91 -10.52 3.04 -0.16
N ALA A 92 -10.20 3.28 -1.42
CA ALA A 92 -9.22 2.50 -2.20
C ALA A 92 -7.88 3.22 -2.20
N ARG A 93 -6.85 2.55 -1.75
CA ARG A 93 -5.48 3.10 -1.77
C ARG A 93 -4.82 2.84 -3.13
N MET A 94 -4.00 3.79 -3.60
CA MET A 94 -3.23 3.63 -4.83
C MET A 94 -1.86 4.32 -4.74
N ASP A 95 -0.81 3.65 -5.27
CA ASP A 95 0.52 4.26 -5.45
C ASP A 95 0.61 5.02 -6.79
N ALA A 96 1.45 6.07 -6.81
CA ALA A 96 1.64 6.91 -7.98
C ALA A 96 2.45 6.25 -9.11
N ASP A 97 3.03 5.07 -8.87
CA ASP A 97 3.89 4.34 -9.81
C ASP A 97 3.37 2.94 -10.18
N ASP A 98 2.25 2.51 -9.59
CA ASP A 98 1.62 1.23 -9.86
C ASP A 98 0.45 1.35 -10.87
N ILE A 99 -0.05 0.24 -11.37
CA ILE A 99 -1.12 0.20 -12.37
C ILE A 99 -2.24 -0.74 -11.91
N CYS A 100 -3.46 -0.25 -11.74
CA CYS A 100 -4.64 -1.09 -11.46
C CYS A 100 -4.97 -1.99 -12.67
N LYS A 101 -5.43 -3.22 -12.41
CA LYS A 101 -6.16 -3.98 -13.42
C LYS A 101 -7.57 -3.41 -13.55
N SER A 102 -8.15 -3.49 -14.73
CA SER A 102 -9.39 -2.79 -15.09
C SER A 102 -10.60 -3.14 -14.22
N ASN A 103 -10.62 -4.32 -13.63
CA ASN A 103 -11.73 -4.81 -12.79
C ASN A 103 -11.45 -4.70 -11.27
N ARG A 104 -10.37 -4.03 -10.85
CA ARG A 104 -9.97 -3.99 -9.44
C ARG A 104 -11.06 -3.39 -8.57
N PHE A 105 -11.51 -2.19 -8.90
CA PHE A 105 -12.48 -1.48 -8.04
C PHE A 105 -13.80 -2.19 -7.94
N GLU A 106 -14.31 -2.71 -9.04
CA GLU A 106 -15.54 -3.49 -9.07
C GLU A 106 -15.43 -4.75 -8.19
N THR A 107 -14.34 -5.50 -8.36
CA THR A 107 -14.11 -6.75 -7.62
C THR A 107 -14.02 -6.52 -6.12
N GLU A 108 -13.18 -5.56 -5.69
CA GLU A 108 -12.97 -5.24 -4.28
C GLU A 108 -14.21 -4.61 -3.63
N TYR A 109 -14.89 -3.70 -4.32
CA TYR A 109 -16.10 -3.03 -3.84
C TYR A 109 -17.25 -4.00 -3.64
N ASN A 110 -17.55 -4.83 -4.65
CA ASN A 110 -18.63 -5.81 -4.57
C ASN A 110 -18.38 -6.81 -3.45
N TRP A 111 -17.12 -7.23 -3.25
CA TRP A 111 -16.77 -8.12 -2.17
C TRP A 111 -17.04 -7.47 -0.79
N LEU A 112 -16.57 -6.24 -0.56
CA LEU A 112 -16.81 -5.51 0.70
C LEU A 112 -18.30 -5.22 0.95
N LYS A 113 -19.07 -4.98 -0.10
CA LYS A 113 -20.53 -4.78 0.01
C LYS A 113 -21.24 -6.07 0.41
N ALA A 114 -20.79 -7.22 -0.08
CA ALA A 114 -21.34 -8.52 0.27
C ALA A 114 -20.91 -9.02 1.66
N HIS A 115 -19.85 -8.45 2.24
CA HIS A 115 -19.24 -8.88 3.51
C HIS A 115 -19.09 -7.68 4.45
N GLU A 116 -20.20 -7.24 5.04
CA GLU A 116 -20.24 -6.01 5.86
C GLU A 116 -19.44 -6.11 7.15
N ASP A 117 -19.15 -7.32 7.62
CA ASP A 117 -18.35 -7.61 8.80
C ASP A 117 -16.82 -7.56 8.55
N TYR A 118 -16.39 -7.31 7.30
CA TYR A 118 -14.98 -7.13 6.94
C TYR A 118 -14.65 -5.65 6.77
N ASP A 119 -13.44 -5.28 7.23
CA ASP A 119 -12.96 -3.89 7.27
C ASP A 119 -11.96 -3.58 6.16
N VAL A 120 -11.16 -4.57 5.75
CA VAL A 120 -10.07 -4.43 4.78
C VAL A 120 -10.08 -5.59 3.80
N ILE A 121 -10.02 -5.25 2.52
CA ILE A 121 -9.76 -6.20 1.45
C ILE A 121 -8.48 -5.79 0.71
N GLY A 122 -7.70 -6.78 0.34
CA GLY A 122 -6.53 -6.62 -0.52
C GLY A 122 -6.53 -7.67 -1.63
N SER A 123 -5.44 -7.71 -2.39
CA SER A 123 -5.26 -8.71 -3.44
C SER A 123 -3.79 -9.06 -3.64
N TRP A 124 -3.51 -10.06 -4.47
CA TRP A 124 -2.17 -10.30 -4.99
C TRP A 124 -1.74 -9.18 -5.93
N VAL A 125 -0.44 -9.10 -6.22
CA VAL A 125 0.12 -8.20 -7.21
C VAL A 125 1.03 -8.93 -8.18
N ASP A 126 0.97 -8.54 -9.45
CA ASP A 126 1.95 -8.94 -10.47
C ASP A 126 3.11 -7.95 -10.46
N GLU A 127 4.30 -8.41 -10.08
CA GLU A 127 5.50 -7.58 -10.09
C GLU A 127 6.09 -7.52 -11.51
N PHE A 128 6.31 -6.31 -12.03
CA PHE A 128 6.95 -6.08 -13.32
C PHE A 128 8.06 -5.02 -13.22
N THR A 129 8.92 -4.89 -14.23
CA THR A 129 9.99 -3.88 -14.23
C THR A 129 9.75 -2.78 -15.26
N LYS A 130 9.75 -3.11 -16.52
CA LYS A 130 9.58 -2.15 -17.63
C LYS A 130 8.25 -2.31 -18.33
N ASP A 131 7.87 -3.53 -18.63
CA ASP A 131 6.67 -3.89 -19.38
C ASP A 131 5.77 -4.76 -18.50
N LYS A 132 4.54 -4.31 -18.24
CA LYS A 132 3.55 -5.03 -17.41
C LYS A 132 3.09 -6.36 -18.01
N THR A 133 3.30 -6.58 -19.32
CA THR A 133 3.03 -7.87 -19.95
C THR A 133 4.07 -8.93 -19.59
N GLN A 134 5.26 -8.52 -19.12
CA GLN A 134 6.35 -9.38 -18.68
C GLN A 134 6.38 -9.44 -17.14
N VAL A 135 5.46 -10.23 -16.58
CA VAL A 135 5.37 -10.45 -15.14
C VAL A 135 6.61 -11.19 -14.64
N ARG A 136 7.34 -10.57 -13.72
CA ARG A 136 8.55 -11.12 -13.11
C ARG A 136 8.21 -12.13 -12.01
N SER A 137 7.25 -11.80 -11.17
CA SER A 137 6.80 -12.61 -10.03
C SER A 137 5.40 -12.18 -9.58
N ILE A 138 4.69 -13.08 -8.89
CA ILE A 138 3.42 -12.76 -8.26
C ILE A 138 3.64 -12.73 -6.76
N ARG A 139 3.33 -11.58 -6.12
CA ARG A 139 3.38 -11.49 -4.66
C ARG A 139 2.02 -11.88 -4.08
N LYS A 140 1.99 -13.08 -3.55
CA LYS A 140 0.81 -13.67 -2.91
C LYS A 140 0.76 -13.32 -1.43
N VAL A 141 -0.43 -13.17 -0.91
CA VAL A 141 -0.76 -12.97 0.50
C VAL A 141 -1.87 -13.92 0.90
N PRO A 142 -1.95 -14.34 2.17
CA PRO A 142 -2.96 -15.30 2.63
C PRO A 142 -4.38 -14.72 2.49
N GLU A 143 -5.33 -15.59 2.22
CA GLU A 143 -6.72 -15.23 1.94
C GLU A 143 -7.52 -14.94 3.21
N GLN A 144 -7.55 -15.91 4.11
CA GLN A 144 -8.49 -15.95 5.21
C GLN A 144 -7.98 -15.18 6.43
N TYR A 145 -8.90 -14.58 7.19
CA TYR A 145 -8.61 -13.72 8.34
C TYR A 145 -7.65 -14.37 9.36
N GLU A 146 -7.86 -15.63 9.74
CA GLU A 146 -7.01 -16.29 10.71
C GLU A 146 -5.58 -16.53 10.19
N ASP A 147 -5.43 -16.80 8.91
CA ASP A 147 -4.10 -16.98 8.29
C ASP A 147 -3.41 -15.63 8.07
N ILE A 148 -4.17 -14.58 7.75
CA ILE A 148 -3.71 -13.18 7.72
C ILE A 148 -3.14 -12.78 9.09
N LYS A 149 -3.83 -13.07 10.19
CA LYS A 149 -3.35 -12.80 11.56
C LYS A 149 -2.06 -13.53 11.90
N LYS A 150 -1.95 -14.82 11.53
CA LYS A 150 -0.73 -15.59 11.73
C LYS A 150 0.43 -15.03 10.90
N TYR A 151 0.17 -14.76 9.62
CA TYR A 151 1.15 -14.21 8.69
C TYR A 151 1.66 -12.82 9.11
N ALA A 152 0.77 -12.00 9.65
CA ALA A 152 1.08 -10.66 10.15
C ALA A 152 2.07 -10.65 11.33
N ARG A 153 2.36 -11.79 11.96
CA ARG A 153 3.44 -11.90 12.96
C ARG A 153 4.83 -11.82 12.32
N TYR A 154 4.93 -12.16 11.05
CA TYR A 154 6.21 -12.28 10.33
C TYR A 154 6.36 -11.30 9.17
N ARG A 155 5.29 -10.89 8.51
CA ARG A 155 5.32 -10.06 7.29
C ARG A 155 4.07 -9.21 7.19
N CYS A 156 4.15 -8.13 6.40
CA CYS A 156 2.97 -7.33 6.05
C CYS A 156 1.91 -8.23 5.39
N PRO A 157 0.69 -8.30 5.92
CA PRO A 157 -0.30 -9.31 5.53
C PRO A 157 -1.12 -8.93 4.30
N VAL A 158 -0.99 -7.71 3.82
CA VAL A 158 -1.65 -7.17 2.63
C VAL A 158 -0.65 -6.42 1.76
N ASN A 159 -0.93 -6.30 0.49
CA ASN A 159 -0.18 -5.45 -0.42
C ASN A 159 -0.76 -4.04 -0.37
N HIS A 160 -0.08 -3.09 0.24
CA HIS A 160 -0.59 -1.74 0.49
C HIS A 160 -1.25 -1.05 -0.73
N PRO A 161 -0.67 -1.09 -1.97
CA PRO A 161 -1.32 -0.46 -3.11
C PRO A 161 -2.61 -1.14 -3.60
N THR A 162 -2.95 -2.31 -3.06
CA THR A 162 -4.17 -3.02 -3.45
C THR A 162 -5.32 -2.85 -2.46
N VAL A 163 -5.09 -2.24 -1.29
CA VAL A 163 -6.11 -2.28 -0.25
C VAL A 163 -7.29 -1.37 -0.56
N MET A 164 -8.48 -1.91 -0.31
CA MET A 164 -9.71 -1.15 -0.15
C MET A 164 -10.22 -1.39 1.28
N TYR A 165 -10.64 -0.35 1.99
CA TYR A 165 -10.97 -0.46 3.42
C TYR A 165 -12.10 0.49 3.84
N ARG A 166 -12.73 0.18 4.97
CA ARG A 166 -13.69 1.08 5.63
C ARG A 166 -12.93 2.18 6.35
N LYS A 167 -13.20 3.45 6.01
CA LYS A 167 -12.57 4.63 6.57
C LYS A 167 -12.65 4.64 8.10
N ALA A 168 -13.82 4.35 8.65
CA ALA A 168 -14.07 4.32 10.08
C ALA A 168 -13.15 3.34 10.82
N ALA A 169 -12.86 2.16 10.25
CA ALA A 169 -11.99 1.15 10.86
C ALA A 169 -10.53 1.63 10.97
N VAL A 170 -10.04 2.35 9.96
CA VAL A 170 -8.70 2.97 9.99
C VAL A 170 -8.66 4.11 11.00
N GLN A 171 -9.70 4.96 11.06
CA GLN A 171 -9.81 6.07 12.00
C GLN A 171 -9.89 5.58 13.47
N ALA A 172 -10.61 4.49 13.73
CA ALA A 172 -10.77 3.90 15.06
C ALA A 172 -9.44 3.49 15.72
N VAL A 173 -8.42 3.18 14.91
CA VAL A 173 -7.08 2.87 15.42
C VAL A 173 -6.11 4.06 15.32
N GLY A 174 -6.57 5.27 15.02
CA GLY A 174 -5.77 6.49 14.94
C GLY A 174 -5.06 6.70 13.59
N GLY A 175 -5.48 6.02 12.52
CA GLY A 175 -4.98 6.21 11.16
C GLY A 175 -3.52 5.81 10.96
N TYR A 176 -2.87 6.39 9.96
CA TYR A 176 -1.43 6.21 9.70
C TYR A 176 -0.61 6.98 10.73
N LEU A 177 0.22 6.29 11.49
CA LEU A 177 1.14 6.91 12.46
C LEU A 177 2.51 7.10 11.82
N THR A 178 2.94 8.35 11.70
CA THR A 178 4.16 8.75 10.98
C THR A 178 5.46 8.43 11.69
N GLU A 179 5.38 8.20 12.99
CA GLU A 179 6.54 7.89 13.84
C GLU A 179 7.09 6.46 13.62
N TYR A 180 6.40 5.68 12.77
CA TYR A 180 6.66 4.25 12.63
C TYR A 180 6.79 3.84 11.17
N PHE A 181 7.97 3.39 10.83
CA PHE A 181 8.25 2.80 9.53
C PHE A 181 8.39 1.27 9.66
N PRO A 182 7.78 0.46 8.78
CA PRO A 182 6.84 0.85 7.73
C PRO A 182 5.46 1.21 8.30
N GLU A 183 4.96 2.39 7.94
CA GLU A 183 3.71 2.98 8.44
C GLU A 183 2.47 2.14 8.15
N ASP A 184 2.44 1.49 6.98
CA ASP A 184 1.38 0.62 6.52
C ASP A 184 1.29 -0.66 7.37
N TYR A 185 2.41 -1.35 7.55
CA TYR A 185 2.43 -2.58 8.33
C TYR A 185 2.02 -2.34 9.78
N PHE A 186 2.44 -1.23 10.37
CA PHE A 186 2.06 -0.88 11.73
C PHE A 186 0.57 -0.52 11.85
N LEU A 187 -0.01 0.09 10.82
CA LEU A 187 -1.45 0.31 10.75
C LEU A 187 -2.21 -1.03 10.77
N TRP A 188 -1.84 -1.97 9.89
CA TRP A 188 -2.51 -3.26 9.80
C TRP A 188 -2.42 -4.07 11.09
N LEU A 189 -1.29 -4.03 11.78
CA LEU A 189 -1.13 -4.68 13.09
C LEU A 189 -2.08 -4.11 14.15
N ARG A 190 -2.27 -2.79 14.19
CA ARG A 190 -3.20 -2.14 15.11
C ARG A 190 -4.65 -2.48 14.79
N MET A 191 -5.01 -2.49 13.51
CA MET A 191 -6.35 -2.88 13.04
C MET A 191 -6.65 -4.34 13.39
N LEU A 192 -5.75 -5.26 13.08
CA LEU A 192 -5.91 -6.69 13.42
C LEU A 192 -6.01 -6.91 14.94
N LYS A 193 -5.25 -6.16 15.74
CA LYS A 193 -5.35 -6.20 17.21
C LYS A 193 -6.67 -5.64 17.72
N ASN A 194 -7.23 -4.64 17.05
CA ASN A 194 -8.53 -4.05 17.38
C ASN A 194 -9.72 -4.90 16.89
N GLY A 195 -9.47 -6.09 16.33
CA GLY A 195 -10.51 -7.00 15.86
C GLY A 195 -11.01 -6.76 14.44
N CYS A 196 -10.42 -5.81 13.70
CA CYS A 196 -10.76 -5.59 12.29
C CYS A 196 -10.54 -6.85 11.47
N LYS A 197 -11.50 -7.20 10.63
CA LYS A 197 -11.42 -8.38 9.76
C LYS A 197 -10.85 -8.03 8.39
N PHE A 198 -9.93 -8.86 7.94
CA PHE A 198 -9.20 -8.72 6.68
C PHE A 198 -9.46 -9.91 5.78
N HIS A 199 -9.49 -9.65 4.47
CA HIS A 199 -9.50 -10.68 3.43
C HIS A 199 -8.57 -10.29 2.29
N ASN A 200 -7.97 -11.25 1.61
CA ASN A 200 -7.23 -10.99 0.36
C ASN A 200 -7.79 -11.86 -0.76
N ILE A 201 -8.26 -11.20 -1.83
CA ILE A 201 -8.68 -11.85 -3.06
C ILE A 201 -7.49 -12.60 -3.65
N GLN A 202 -7.69 -13.88 -3.95
CA GLN A 202 -6.63 -14.76 -4.46
C GLN A 202 -6.41 -14.59 -5.98
N GLN A 203 -6.47 -13.34 -6.40
CA GLN A 203 -6.24 -12.88 -7.77
C GLN A 203 -5.36 -11.64 -7.74
N SER A 204 -4.49 -11.48 -8.73
CA SER A 204 -3.75 -10.24 -8.91
C SER A 204 -4.66 -9.17 -9.52
N LEU A 205 -4.86 -8.06 -8.81
CA LEU A 205 -5.69 -6.94 -9.24
C LEU A 205 -4.86 -5.66 -9.51
N LEU A 206 -3.51 -5.78 -9.42
CA LEU A 206 -2.61 -4.66 -9.60
C LEU A 206 -1.28 -5.14 -10.19
N TRP A 207 -0.73 -4.38 -11.12
CA TRP A 207 0.64 -4.48 -11.56
C TRP A 207 1.51 -3.56 -10.69
N PHE A 208 2.40 -4.18 -9.90
CA PHE A 208 3.32 -3.49 -9.01
C PHE A 208 4.65 -3.23 -9.73
N ARG A 209 5.05 -1.98 -9.82
CA ARG A 209 6.30 -1.59 -10.48
C ARG A 209 7.49 -1.86 -9.57
N TYR A 210 8.20 -2.96 -9.88
CA TYR A 210 9.39 -3.35 -9.15
C TYR A 210 10.61 -2.56 -9.62
N SER A 211 11.33 -1.98 -8.68
CA SER A 211 12.62 -1.32 -8.93
C SER A 211 13.72 -1.97 -8.09
N GLU A 212 14.89 -2.21 -8.69
CA GLU A 212 16.07 -2.67 -7.94
C GLU A 212 16.47 -1.66 -6.86
N ALA A 213 16.24 -0.37 -7.11
CA ALA A 213 16.43 0.67 -6.11
C ALA A 213 15.56 0.45 -4.85
N THR A 214 14.40 -0.19 -4.98
CA THR A 214 13.54 -0.54 -3.84
C THR A 214 14.22 -1.58 -2.94
N VAL A 215 14.94 -2.55 -3.50
CA VAL A 215 15.70 -3.53 -2.71
C VAL A 215 16.91 -2.87 -2.04
N ALA A 216 17.59 -1.98 -2.75
CA ALA A 216 18.71 -1.23 -2.18
C ALA A 216 18.27 -0.38 -0.97
N LYS A 217 17.15 0.35 -1.10
CA LYS A 217 16.56 1.16 -0.02
C LYS A 217 16.14 0.34 1.22
N ARG A 218 15.80 -0.95 1.03
CA ARG A 218 15.37 -1.85 2.13
C ARG A 218 16.54 -2.54 2.82
N GLY A 219 17.66 -1.87 2.99
CA GLY A 219 18.84 -2.39 3.66
C GLY A 219 19.69 -1.33 4.34
N GLY A 220 20.70 -1.79 5.07
CA GLY A 220 21.57 -0.95 5.87
C GLY A 220 21.15 -0.85 7.33
N TRP A 221 22.00 -0.24 8.13
CA TRP A 221 21.84 -0.18 9.59
C TRP A 221 20.56 0.54 10.02
N SER A 222 20.27 1.69 9.43
CA SER A 222 19.06 2.47 9.78
C SER A 222 17.78 1.65 9.56
N TYR A 223 17.67 1.00 8.39
CA TYR A 223 16.50 0.16 8.06
C TYR A 223 16.39 -1.07 9.00
N ALA A 224 17.53 -1.69 9.37
CA ALA A 224 17.55 -2.78 10.33
C ALA A 224 17.03 -2.33 11.71
N CYS A 225 17.45 -1.15 12.17
CA CYS A 225 16.97 -0.57 13.42
C CYS A 225 15.47 -0.28 13.39
N ASP A 226 14.94 0.23 12.27
CA ASP A 226 13.51 0.50 12.12
C ASP A 226 12.69 -0.80 12.16
N GLU A 227 13.17 -1.88 11.54
CA GLU A 227 12.54 -3.19 11.66
C GLU A 227 12.57 -3.76 13.10
N VAL A 228 13.65 -3.53 13.83
CA VAL A 228 13.71 -3.92 15.26
C VAL A 228 12.72 -3.09 16.08
N ARG A 229 12.60 -1.79 15.81
CA ARG A 229 11.65 -0.92 16.51
C ARG A 229 10.20 -1.42 16.33
N ILE A 230 9.82 -1.83 15.11
CA ILE A 230 8.47 -2.38 14.89
C ILE A 230 8.26 -3.71 15.65
N LEU A 231 9.27 -4.59 15.68
CA LEU A 231 9.22 -5.84 16.44
C LEU A 231 9.07 -5.61 17.95
N VAL A 232 9.79 -4.63 18.51
CA VAL A 232 9.63 -4.22 19.93
C VAL A 232 8.21 -3.76 20.21
N ARG A 233 7.58 -3.03 19.28
CA ARG A 233 6.20 -2.61 19.43
C ARG A 233 5.23 -3.77 19.34
N MET A 234 5.43 -4.68 18.39
CA MET A 234 4.62 -5.91 18.30
C MET A 234 4.67 -6.71 19.60
N LEU A 235 5.85 -6.80 20.21
CA LEU A 235 6.02 -7.44 21.52
C LEU A 235 5.27 -6.67 22.63
N LYS A 236 5.48 -5.34 22.73
CA LYS A 236 4.79 -4.48 23.71
C LYS A 236 3.27 -4.49 23.55
N MET A 237 2.78 -4.62 22.34
CA MET A 237 1.34 -4.77 22.05
C MET A 237 0.83 -6.18 22.38
N GLY A 238 1.67 -7.13 22.73
CA GLY A 238 1.29 -8.54 22.90
C GLY A 238 0.87 -9.23 21.60
N TYR A 239 1.28 -8.68 20.42
CA TYR A 239 0.96 -9.26 19.13
C TYR A 239 1.81 -10.48 18.78
N ILE A 240 3.06 -10.49 19.26
CA ILE A 240 3.99 -11.62 19.13
C ILE A 240 4.53 -12.03 20.50
N PRO A 241 4.73 -13.33 20.76
CA PRO A 241 5.41 -13.80 21.96
C PRO A 241 6.92 -13.56 21.87
N PHE A 242 7.60 -13.59 23.03
CA PHE A 242 9.02 -13.24 23.15
C PHE A 242 9.94 -14.10 22.27
N HIS A 243 9.67 -15.40 22.13
CA HIS A 243 10.48 -16.29 21.27
C HIS A 243 10.40 -15.90 19.78
N ILE A 244 9.19 -15.52 19.27
CA ILE A 244 9.03 -15.01 17.90
C ILE A 244 9.74 -13.67 17.73
N PHE A 245 9.71 -12.80 18.75
CA PHE A 245 10.46 -11.55 18.74
C PHE A 245 11.96 -11.81 18.56
N CYS A 246 12.59 -12.66 19.40
CA CYS A 246 14.01 -12.98 19.30
C CYS A 246 14.38 -13.56 17.92
N GLN A 247 13.62 -14.53 17.45
CA GLN A 247 13.83 -15.15 16.14
C GLN A 247 13.74 -14.11 15.01
N SER A 248 12.70 -13.25 15.03
CA SER A 248 12.47 -12.23 14.01
C SER A 248 13.56 -11.15 14.01
N VAL A 249 14.04 -10.75 15.19
CA VAL A 249 15.18 -9.79 15.32
C VAL A 249 16.40 -10.37 14.62
N VAL A 250 16.80 -11.60 14.95
CA VAL A 250 17.99 -12.23 14.33
C VAL A 250 17.84 -12.30 12.81
N ILE A 251 16.72 -12.85 12.30
CA ILE A 251 16.53 -13.04 10.86
C ILE A 251 16.46 -11.71 10.10
N ARG A 252 15.67 -10.76 10.59
CA ARG A 252 15.47 -9.49 9.88
C ARG A 252 16.70 -8.62 9.96
N PHE A 253 17.30 -8.47 11.14
CA PHE A 253 18.51 -7.66 11.33
C PHE A 253 19.65 -8.15 10.44
N THR A 254 19.97 -9.46 10.50
CA THR A 254 21.04 -10.04 9.66
C THR A 254 20.76 -9.87 8.17
N THR A 255 19.52 -10.08 7.74
CA THR A 255 19.13 -9.90 6.32
C THR A 255 19.33 -8.46 5.86
N ARG A 256 19.08 -7.45 6.72
CA ARG A 256 19.19 -6.04 6.34
C ARG A 256 20.63 -5.52 6.30
N ILE A 257 21.51 -6.05 7.15
CA ILE A 257 22.92 -5.66 7.14
C ILE A 257 23.76 -6.42 6.10
N MET A 258 23.20 -7.49 5.49
CA MET A 258 23.89 -8.23 4.43
C MET A 258 24.23 -7.32 3.24
N PRO A 259 25.41 -7.52 2.59
CA PRO A 259 25.74 -6.86 1.33
C PRO A 259 24.67 -7.03 0.25
N LEU A 260 24.44 -5.98 -0.54
CA LEU A 260 23.36 -5.94 -1.53
C LEU A 260 23.32 -7.17 -2.47
N PRO A 261 24.44 -7.68 -3.02
CA PRO A 261 24.40 -8.84 -3.92
C PRO A 261 23.86 -10.12 -3.25
N ILE A 262 24.25 -10.35 -1.98
CA ILE A 262 23.80 -11.53 -1.21
C ILE A 262 22.30 -11.38 -0.91
N ARG A 263 21.87 -10.20 -0.49
CA ARG A 263 20.49 -9.89 -0.20
C ARG A 263 19.60 -10.03 -1.46
N GLN A 264 20.05 -9.57 -2.62
CA GLN A 264 19.33 -9.75 -3.89
C GLN A 264 19.15 -11.23 -4.25
N ARG A 265 20.21 -12.05 -4.10
CA ARG A 265 20.12 -13.49 -4.34
C ARG A 265 19.10 -14.16 -3.40
N LEU A 266 19.13 -13.82 -2.12
CA LEU A 266 18.19 -14.33 -1.13
C LEU A 266 16.73 -13.96 -1.48
N TYR A 267 16.46 -12.71 -1.83
CA TYR A 267 15.15 -12.27 -2.27
C TYR A 267 14.65 -13.00 -3.53
N ASN A 268 15.54 -13.21 -4.50
CA ASN A 268 15.18 -13.92 -5.72
C ASN A 268 14.87 -15.39 -5.46
N LEU A 269 15.52 -16.04 -4.49
CA LEU A 269 15.19 -17.42 -4.07
C LEU A 269 13.83 -17.49 -3.39
N ILE A 270 13.54 -16.58 -2.43
CA ILE A 270 12.28 -16.57 -1.68
C ILE A 270 11.08 -16.22 -2.58
N ARG A 271 11.28 -15.49 -3.69
CA ARG A 271 10.21 -15.06 -4.61
C ARG A 271 9.94 -16.03 -5.76
N LYS A 272 10.82 -17.00 -5.98
CA LYS A 272 10.62 -18.06 -6.99
C LYS A 272 9.78 -19.23 -6.47
N THR A 273 9.57 -19.31 -5.16
CA THR A 273 8.66 -20.25 -4.46
C THR A 273 7.32 -19.60 -4.22
#